data_26b0ac7e1f677f54fecc6803b1d8c7da
#
_entry.id   26b0ac7e1f677f54fecc6803b1d8c7da
#
_cell.length_a   1.000
_cell.length_b   1.000
_cell.length_c   1.000
_cell.angle_alpha   90.00
_cell.angle_beta   90.00
_cell.angle_gamma   90.00
#
_symmetry.space_group_name_H-M   'P 1'
#
loop_
_entity.id
_entity.type
_entity.pdbx_description
1 polymer ?
#
loop_
_entity_poly.entity_id
_entity_poly.type
_entity_poly.pdbx_seq_one_letter_code
_entity_poly.pdbx_strand_id
1 'polypeptide(L)'
;MRNSKTYTYDHLKESIEIIKKLNIKKIEQIIKIIKLIKKRKGRIFFLGVGGSAANCSHAVNDFRKILNIEAYSASENVAELTARINDEGWDTSYKNWLKVSSLSNKDCIFIFSVGGGNLKKKVS
;
A
#
# COMPACT_ATOMS: atom_id res chain seq x y z
N MET A 1 17.56 4.02 31.57
CA MET A 1 17.01 2.96 30.68
C MET A 1 15.59 2.66 31.14
N ARG A 2 14.57 2.78 30.26
CA ARG A 2 13.23 2.28 30.57
C ARG A 2 13.31 0.77 30.77
N ASN A 3 12.69 0.25 31.81
CA ASN A 3 12.64 -1.17 32.10
C ASN A 3 11.97 -1.90 30.91
N SER A 4 12.60 -2.93 30.35
CA SER A 4 12.12 -3.63 29.14
C SER A 4 10.69 -4.18 29.30
N LYS A 5 10.30 -4.57 30.52
CA LYS A 5 8.93 -5.04 30.83
C LYS A 5 7.89 -3.93 30.70
N THR A 6 8.22 -2.68 31.07
CA THR A 6 7.33 -1.52 30.91
C THR A 6 7.17 -1.14 29.44
N TYR A 7 8.24 -1.18 28.65
CA TYR A 7 8.19 -0.84 27.24
C TYR A 7 7.24 -1.77 26.45
N THR A 8 7.37 -3.07 26.62
CA THR A 8 6.51 -4.06 25.92
C THR A 8 5.04 -3.88 26.30
N TYR A 9 4.76 -3.71 27.61
CA TYR A 9 3.41 -3.47 28.09
C TYR A 9 2.81 -2.18 27.52
N ASP A 10 3.55 -1.09 27.56
CA ASP A 10 3.13 0.21 27.03
C ASP A 10 2.85 0.14 25.54
N HIS A 11 3.73 -0.52 24.76
CA HIS A 11 3.54 -0.73 23.32
C HIS A 11 2.26 -1.51 23.00
N LEU A 12 2.00 -2.60 23.71
CA LEU A 12 0.77 -3.39 23.51
C LEU A 12 -0.49 -2.59 23.88
N LYS A 13 -0.43 -1.82 24.97
CA LYS A 13 -1.52 -0.95 25.38
C LYS A 13 -1.81 0.14 24.35
N GLU A 14 -0.77 0.82 23.84
CA GLU A 14 -0.91 1.81 22.77
C GLU A 14 -1.50 1.19 21.51
N SER A 15 -1.07 -0.01 21.13
CA SER A 15 -1.61 -0.73 19.96
C SER A 15 -3.10 -1.01 20.10
N ILE A 16 -3.56 -1.45 21.28
CA ILE A 16 -4.98 -1.67 21.59
C ILE A 16 -5.77 -0.35 21.47
N GLU A 17 -5.24 0.74 22.01
CA GLU A 17 -5.91 2.05 21.93
C GLU A 17 -6.00 2.57 20.48
N ILE A 18 -4.99 2.32 19.64
CA ILE A 18 -5.04 2.63 18.21
C ILE A 18 -6.16 1.84 17.53
N ILE A 19 -6.23 0.52 17.78
CA ILE A 19 -7.25 -0.36 17.20
C ILE A 19 -8.66 0.12 17.58
N LYS A 20 -8.90 0.49 18.83
CA LYS A 20 -10.19 1.02 19.30
C LYS A 20 -10.62 2.32 18.61
N LYS A 21 -9.65 3.12 18.16
CA LYS A 21 -9.88 4.40 17.47
C LYS A 21 -10.05 4.28 15.96
N LEU A 22 -9.94 3.07 15.40
CA LEU A 22 -10.12 2.88 13.96
C LEU A 22 -11.54 3.30 13.52
N ASN A 23 -11.60 4.03 12.41
CA ASN A 23 -12.87 4.47 11.87
C ASN A 23 -13.53 3.34 11.05
N ILE A 24 -14.43 2.60 11.69
CA ILE A 24 -15.13 1.47 11.09
C ILE A 24 -15.86 1.88 9.80
N LYS A 25 -16.48 3.07 9.74
CA LYS A 25 -17.17 3.55 8.54
C LYS A 25 -16.23 3.69 7.34
N LYS A 26 -15.00 4.16 7.57
CA LYS A 26 -13.98 4.23 6.50
C LYS A 26 -13.53 2.85 6.05
N ILE A 27 -13.37 1.91 6.95
CA ILE A 27 -13.03 0.52 6.62
C ILE A 27 -14.14 -0.08 5.74
N GLU A 28 -15.40 0.08 6.13
CA GLU A 28 -16.55 -0.38 5.34
C GLU A 28 -16.63 0.28 3.94
N GLN A 29 -16.24 1.56 3.83
CA GLN A 29 -16.12 2.22 2.54
C GLN A 29 -15.06 1.59 1.65
N ILE A 30 -13.88 1.26 2.21
CA ILE A 30 -12.81 0.57 1.48
C ILE A 30 -13.31 -0.80 0.98
N ILE A 31 -13.98 -1.57 1.83
CA ILE A 31 -14.55 -2.87 1.45
C ILE A 31 -15.56 -2.73 0.30
N LYS A 32 -16.43 -1.70 0.34
CA LYS A 32 -17.37 -1.42 -0.75
C LYS A 32 -16.66 -1.10 -2.08
N ILE A 33 -15.58 -0.31 -2.02
CA ILE A 33 -14.76 -0.01 -3.21
C ILE A 33 -14.16 -1.29 -3.78
N ILE A 34 -13.54 -2.14 -2.95
CA ILE A 34 -12.94 -3.40 -3.38
C ILE A 34 -13.99 -4.31 -4.06
N LYS A 35 -15.19 -4.43 -3.46
CA LYS A 35 -16.31 -5.19 -4.06
C LYS A 35 -16.71 -4.63 -5.42
N LEU A 36 -16.74 -3.30 -5.56
CA LEU A 36 -17.06 -2.65 -6.83
C LEU A 36 -15.97 -2.91 -7.89
N ILE A 37 -14.68 -2.84 -7.52
CA ILE A 37 -13.57 -3.17 -8.41
C ILE A 37 -13.73 -4.60 -8.94
N LYS A 38 -13.96 -5.56 -8.05
CA LYS A 38 -14.21 -6.96 -8.44
C LYS A 38 -15.38 -7.10 -9.41
N LYS A 39 -16.52 -6.46 -9.11
CA LYS A 39 -17.74 -6.53 -9.95
C LYS A 39 -17.49 -6.02 -11.37
N ARG A 40 -16.73 -4.93 -11.52
CA ARG A 40 -16.43 -4.32 -12.83
C ARG A 40 -15.21 -4.90 -13.54
N LYS A 41 -14.60 -5.96 -12.96
CA LYS A 41 -13.37 -6.59 -13.47
C LYS A 41 -12.22 -5.58 -13.61
N GLY A 42 -12.11 -4.64 -12.68
CA GLY A 42 -11.01 -3.71 -12.58
C GLY A 42 -9.84 -4.33 -11.80
N ARG A 43 -8.71 -3.65 -11.84
CA ARG A 43 -7.45 -4.06 -11.19
C ARG A 43 -7.18 -3.20 -9.97
N ILE A 44 -6.36 -3.72 -9.06
CA ILE A 44 -5.84 -2.95 -7.93
C ILE A 44 -4.32 -2.84 -8.06
N PHE A 45 -3.82 -1.61 -8.02
CA PHE A 45 -2.39 -1.30 -8.04
C PHE A 45 -1.96 -0.88 -6.63
N PHE A 46 -1.14 -1.72 -6.00
CA PHE A 46 -0.61 -1.46 -4.68
C PHE A 46 0.70 -0.70 -4.77
N LEU A 47 0.81 0.40 -4.03
CA LEU A 47 2.02 1.22 -3.96
C LEU A 47 2.48 1.36 -2.52
N GLY A 48 3.78 1.26 -2.31
CA GLY A 48 4.40 1.40 -1.00
C GLY A 48 5.91 1.40 -1.11
N VAL A 49 6.60 1.86 -0.06
CA VAL A 49 8.06 1.97 0.00
C VAL A 49 8.57 1.20 1.23
N GLY A 50 9.70 0.52 1.10
CA GLY A 50 10.30 -0.23 2.20
C GLY A 50 9.38 -1.33 2.73
N GLY A 51 9.10 -1.33 4.05
CA GLY A 51 8.16 -2.29 4.67
C GLY A 51 6.76 -2.21 4.09
N SER A 52 6.31 -1.03 3.66
CA SER A 52 5.03 -0.87 2.97
C SER A 52 5.03 -1.55 1.59
N ALA A 53 6.17 -1.60 0.88
CA ALA A 53 6.29 -2.35 -0.37
C ALA A 53 6.17 -3.87 -0.13
N ALA A 54 6.74 -4.39 0.96
CA ALA A 54 6.56 -5.79 1.36
C ALA A 54 5.08 -6.11 1.64
N ASN A 55 4.37 -5.21 2.33
CA ASN A 55 2.93 -5.34 2.53
C ASN A 55 2.14 -5.30 1.20
N CYS A 56 2.58 -4.49 0.21
CA CYS A 56 1.99 -4.49 -1.12
C CYS A 56 2.11 -5.85 -1.80
N SER A 57 3.29 -6.46 -1.80
CA SER A 57 3.52 -7.79 -2.41
C SER A 57 2.67 -8.85 -1.73
N HIS A 58 2.56 -8.82 -0.39
CA HIS A 58 1.67 -9.74 0.32
C HIS A 58 0.21 -9.52 -0.07
N ALA A 59 -0.25 -8.27 -0.11
CA ALA A 59 -1.61 -7.94 -0.52
C ALA A 59 -1.92 -8.39 -1.96
N VAL A 60 -0.98 -8.21 -2.90
CA VAL A 60 -1.13 -8.72 -4.28
C VAL A 60 -1.42 -10.21 -4.27
N ASN A 61 -0.64 -11.02 -3.51
CA ASN A 61 -0.88 -12.44 -3.39
C ASN A 61 -2.30 -12.76 -2.89
N ASP A 62 -2.73 -12.11 -1.81
CA ASP A 62 -4.04 -12.37 -1.20
C ASP A 62 -5.19 -11.94 -2.10
N PHE A 63 -5.09 -10.77 -2.72
CA PHE A 63 -6.12 -10.29 -3.63
C PHE A 63 -6.26 -11.18 -4.85
N ARG A 64 -5.16 -11.66 -5.42
CA ARG A 64 -5.17 -12.59 -6.56
C ARG A 64 -5.65 -13.98 -6.15
N LYS A 65 -5.04 -14.58 -5.12
CA LYS A 65 -5.25 -15.98 -4.75
C LYS A 65 -6.58 -16.21 -4.02
N ILE A 66 -6.95 -15.31 -3.10
CA ILE A 66 -8.11 -15.50 -2.23
C ILE A 66 -9.34 -14.79 -2.79
N LEU A 67 -9.17 -13.53 -3.21
CA LEU A 67 -10.28 -12.71 -3.67
C LEU A 67 -10.57 -12.84 -5.18
N ASN A 68 -9.66 -13.46 -5.94
CA ASN A 68 -9.74 -13.55 -7.39
C ASN A 68 -9.95 -12.16 -8.04
N ILE A 69 -9.12 -11.21 -7.61
CA ILE A 69 -9.04 -9.85 -8.14
C ILE A 69 -7.66 -9.66 -8.76
N GLU A 70 -7.62 -9.16 -9.98
CA GLU A 70 -6.36 -8.82 -10.64
C GLU A 70 -5.67 -7.68 -9.87
N ALA A 71 -4.44 -7.93 -9.40
CA ALA A 71 -3.70 -7.00 -8.57
C ALA A 71 -2.20 -7.03 -8.90
N TYR A 72 -1.54 -5.87 -8.74
CA TYR A 72 -0.12 -5.68 -9.04
C TYR A 72 0.53 -4.73 -8.03
N SER A 73 1.84 -4.84 -7.87
CA SER A 73 2.64 -3.85 -7.14
C SER A 73 3.83 -3.40 -7.97
N ALA A 74 4.10 -2.10 -7.96
CA ALA A 74 5.20 -1.49 -8.70
C ALA A 74 6.59 -1.97 -8.25
N SER A 75 6.70 -2.49 -7.02
CA SER A 75 7.96 -2.97 -6.43
C SER A 75 8.28 -4.44 -6.71
N GLU A 76 7.39 -5.21 -7.36
CA GLU A 76 7.61 -6.64 -7.60
C GLU A 76 8.58 -6.92 -8.73
N ASN A 77 8.63 -6.04 -9.75
CA ASN A 77 9.67 -6.10 -10.77
C ASN A 77 10.82 -5.18 -10.38
N VAL A 78 11.77 -5.71 -9.63
CA VAL A 78 12.92 -4.93 -9.14
C VAL A 78 13.79 -4.40 -10.28
N ALA A 79 13.87 -5.10 -11.40
CA ALA A 79 14.64 -4.66 -12.56
C ALA A 79 14.01 -3.41 -13.18
N GLU A 80 12.70 -3.40 -13.42
CA GLU A 80 12.01 -2.23 -13.94
C GLU A 80 12.07 -1.06 -12.97
N LEU A 81 11.82 -1.30 -11.68
CA LEU A 81 11.85 -0.27 -10.65
C LEU A 81 13.23 0.42 -10.58
N THR A 82 14.29 -0.38 -10.52
CA THR A 82 15.66 0.16 -10.39
C THR A 82 16.11 0.87 -11.68
N ALA A 83 15.76 0.37 -12.85
CA ALA A 83 16.01 1.06 -14.12
C ALA A 83 15.31 2.41 -14.18
N ARG A 84 14.01 2.47 -13.83
CA ARG A 84 13.27 3.73 -13.78
C ARG A 84 13.85 4.74 -12.79
N ILE A 85 14.28 4.26 -11.61
CA ILE A 85 14.91 5.14 -10.63
C ILE A 85 16.23 5.69 -11.14
N ASN A 86 17.06 4.86 -11.80
CA ASN A 86 18.34 5.25 -12.36
C ASN A 86 18.19 6.25 -13.52
N ASP A 87 17.26 6.02 -14.42
CA ASP A 87 17.14 6.74 -15.68
C ASP A 87 16.19 7.95 -15.59
N GLU A 88 15.13 7.85 -14.80
CA GLU A 88 14.04 8.82 -14.76
C GLU A 88 13.89 9.50 -13.38
N GLY A 89 14.57 8.98 -12.35
CA GLY A 89 14.48 9.45 -10.97
C GLY A 89 13.32 8.83 -10.17
N TRP A 90 13.48 8.87 -8.84
CA TRP A 90 12.51 8.31 -7.91
C TRP A 90 11.12 8.93 -8.03
N ASP A 91 11.06 10.25 -8.17
CA ASP A 91 9.81 11.04 -8.13
C ASP A 91 8.82 10.66 -9.26
N THR A 92 9.33 10.09 -10.35
CA THR A 92 8.52 9.72 -11.53
C THR A 92 8.31 8.22 -11.68
N SER A 93 9.05 7.39 -10.97
CA SER A 93 9.10 5.94 -11.17
C SER A 93 7.72 5.27 -11.09
N TYR A 94 6.97 5.50 -10.02
CA TYR A 94 5.63 4.90 -9.85
C TYR A 94 4.60 5.50 -10.81
N LYS A 95 4.68 6.80 -11.10
CA LYS A 95 3.82 7.45 -12.09
C LYS A 95 4.00 6.83 -13.47
N ASN A 96 5.25 6.66 -13.91
CA ASN A 96 5.55 6.11 -15.22
C ASN A 96 5.21 4.62 -15.30
N TRP A 97 5.42 3.87 -14.21
CA TRP A 97 4.97 2.48 -14.10
C TRP A 97 3.45 2.36 -14.27
N LEU A 98 2.66 3.18 -13.57
CA LEU A 98 1.20 3.19 -13.69
C LEU A 98 0.73 3.57 -15.10
N LYS A 99 1.44 4.50 -15.77
CA LYS A 99 1.14 4.91 -17.15
C LYS A 99 1.31 3.75 -18.13
N VAL A 100 2.42 3.02 -18.05
CA VAL A 100 2.67 1.82 -18.88
C VAL A 100 1.69 0.71 -18.55
N SER A 101 1.28 0.57 -17.29
CA SER A 101 0.26 -0.39 -16.87
C SER A 101 -1.16 -0.02 -17.35
N SER A 102 -1.30 1.05 -18.13
CA SER A 102 -2.59 1.50 -18.68
C SER A 102 -3.66 1.66 -17.61
N LEU A 103 -3.29 2.32 -16.50
CA LEU A 103 -4.23 2.63 -15.40
C LEU A 103 -5.48 3.32 -15.96
N SER A 104 -6.65 2.84 -15.60
CA SER A 104 -7.93 3.31 -16.11
C SER A 104 -8.92 3.65 -14.98
N ASN A 105 -10.06 4.22 -15.33
CA ASN A 105 -11.15 4.52 -14.40
C ASN A 105 -11.84 3.27 -13.82
N LYS A 106 -11.54 2.09 -14.35
CA LYS A 106 -12.02 0.81 -13.79
C LYS A 106 -11.14 0.31 -12.65
N ASP A 107 -9.96 0.87 -12.49
CA ASP A 107 -8.94 0.39 -11.57
C ASP A 107 -8.99 1.16 -10.24
N CYS A 108 -8.18 0.72 -9.30
CA CYS A 108 -7.97 1.37 -8.01
C CYS A 108 -6.48 1.42 -7.69
N ILE A 109 -6.00 2.53 -7.15
CA ILE A 109 -4.70 2.61 -6.51
C ILE A 109 -4.90 2.45 -5.01
N PHE A 110 -4.16 1.55 -4.38
CA PHE A 110 -4.14 1.34 -2.94
C PHE A 110 -2.73 1.63 -2.42
N ILE A 111 -2.60 2.62 -1.56
CA ILE A 111 -1.30 3.08 -1.06
C ILE A 111 -1.14 2.67 0.40
N PHE A 112 -0.06 1.94 0.71
CA PHE A 112 0.39 1.72 2.08
C PHE A 112 1.47 2.74 2.43
N SER A 113 1.25 3.49 3.51
CA SER A 113 2.22 4.45 4.02
C SER A 113 2.09 4.58 5.54
N VAL A 114 3.16 4.40 6.27
CA VAL A 114 3.17 4.51 7.74
C VAL A 114 2.99 5.95 8.18
N GLY A 115 3.69 6.88 7.55
CA GLY A 115 3.71 8.28 7.94
C GLY A 115 2.83 9.21 7.09
N GLY A 116 2.17 8.67 6.04
CA GLY A 116 1.40 9.48 5.10
C GLY A 116 2.24 10.43 4.23
N GLY A 117 3.57 10.32 4.29
CA GLY A 117 4.51 11.16 3.56
C GLY A 117 4.80 12.51 4.22
N ASN A 118 5.86 13.15 3.79
CA ASN A 118 6.25 14.48 4.21
C ASN A 118 6.88 15.26 3.04
N LEU A 119 6.13 16.19 2.47
CA LEU A 119 6.55 16.98 1.31
C LEU A 119 7.82 17.80 1.56
N LYS A 120 8.01 18.34 2.79
CA LYS A 120 9.20 19.14 3.12
C LYS A 120 10.47 18.28 3.16
N LYS A 121 10.34 17.04 3.65
CA LYS A 121 11.45 16.07 3.73
C LYS A 121 11.56 15.21 2.48
N LYS A 122 10.65 15.34 1.50
CA LYS A 122 10.57 14.51 0.28
C LYS A 122 10.60 13.01 0.58
N VAL A 123 9.89 12.57 1.62
CA VAL A 123 9.75 11.16 2.01
C VAL A 123 8.30 10.73 1.97
N SER A 124 8.08 9.44 1.67
CA SER A 124 6.77 8.78 1.62
C SER A 124 6.40 8.12 2.94
#